data_8f84b138b414f49152bfcad23ddfdbf3
#
_entry.id   8f84b138b414f49152bfcad23ddfdbf3
#
_cell.length_a   1.000
_cell.length_b   1.000
_cell.length_c   1.000
_cell.angle_alpha   90.00
_cell.angle_beta   90.00
_cell.angle_gamma   90.00
#
_symmetry.space_group_name_H-M   'P 1'
#
loop_
_entity.id
_entity.type
_entity.pdbx_description
1 polymer ?
#
loop_
_entity_poly.entity_id
_entity_poly.type
_entity_poly.pdbx_seq_one_letter_code
_entity_poly.pdbx_strand_id
1 'polypeptide(L)' 'MDLYRIILVDDEEEVRKSIIRKIDWQAVGFTVVGDAENGEDALEKIEALEPDVVLTDIRMPYMDGLTLAEK' A
#
# COMPACT_ATOMS: atom_id res chain seq x y z
N MET A 1 9.31 8.43 17.57
CA MET A 1 8.63 9.04 16.43
C MET A 1 7.58 8.09 15.89
N ASP A 2 6.40 8.60 15.68
CA ASP A 2 5.29 7.76 15.22
C ASP A 2 5.29 7.65 13.72
N LEU A 3 5.17 6.43 13.25
CA LEU A 3 5.09 6.17 11.83
C LEU A 3 3.63 5.95 11.45
N TYR A 4 3.26 6.40 10.26
CA TYR A 4 1.94 6.10 9.74
C TYR A 4 1.88 4.63 9.32
N ARG A 5 0.80 3.98 9.64
CA ARG A 5 0.63 2.57 9.33
C ARG A 5 -0.02 2.45 7.96
N ILE A 6 0.60 1.68 7.09
CA ILE A 6 0.15 1.60 5.71
C ILE A 6 -0.08 0.15 5.30
N ILE A 7 -1.12 -0.06 4.48
CA ILE A 7 -1.39 -1.34 3.85
C ILE A 7 -1.25 -1.15 2.35
N LEU A 8 -0.62 -2.11 1.70
CA LEU A 8 -0.43 -2.09 0.25
C LEU A 8 -1.37 -3.09 -0.39
N VAL A 9 -2.06 -2.67 -1.45
CA VAL A 9 -3.01 -3.53 -2.14
C VAL A 9 -2.64 -3.62 -3.60
N ASP A 10 -2.40 -4.83 -4.09
CA ASP A 10 -2.09 -5.07 -5.50
C ASP A 10 -2.32 -6.54 -5.77
N ASP A 11 -2.91 -6.86 -6.91
CA ASP A 11 -3.20 -8.25 -7.24
C ASP A 11 -1.96 -9.02 -7.69
N GLU A 12 -0.85 -8.34 -7.92
CA GLU A 12 0.40 -8.99 -8.29
C GLU A 12 1.29 -9.12 -7.07
N GLU A 13 1.39 -10.33 -6.58
CA GLU A 13 2.14 -10.56 -5.35
C GLU A 13 3.59 -10.16 -5.47
N GLU A 14 4.22 -10.47 -6.60
CA GLU A 14 5.63 -10.14 -6.75
C GLU A 14 5.87 -8.65 -6.79
N VAL A 15 4.98 -7.93 -7.46
CA VAL A 15 5.09 -6.47 -7.49
C VAL A 15 4.92 -5.91 -6.09
N ARG A 16 3.91 -6.39 -5.39
CA ARG A 16 3.62 -5.92 -4.05
C ARG A 16 4.80 -6.15 -3.11
N LYS A 17 5.33 -7.36 -3.12
CA LYS A 17 6.45 -7.67 -2.24
C LYS A 17 7.73 -6.95 -2.63
N SER A 18 7.92 -6.75 -3.93
CA SER A 18 9.07 -6.02 -4.41
C SER A 18 9.04 -4.58 -3.92
N ILE A 19 7.90 -3.95 -3.97
CA ILE A 19 7.77 -2.57 -3.52
C ILE A 19 7.97 -2.48 -2.01
N ILE A 20 7.43 -3.44 -1.28
CA ILE A 20 7.64 -3.45 0.18
C ILE A 20 9.12 -3.51 0.51
N ARG A 21 9.88 -4.30 -0.24
CA ARG A 21 11.30 -4.45 0.05
C ARG A 21 12.14 -3.30 -0.46
N LYS A 22 11.75 -2.71 -1.59
CA LYS A 22 12.62 -1.72 -2.24
C LYS A 22 12.54 -0.35 -1.60
N ILE A 23 11.42 -0.02 -1.02
CA ILE A 23 11.23 1.28 -0.43
C ILE A 23 11.55 1.22 1.05
N ASP A 24 12.36 2.16 1.50
CA ASP A 24 12.62 2.30 2.92
C ASP A 24 11.45 3.08 3.52
N TRP A 25 10.40 2.36 3.86
CA TRP A 25 9.17 2.97 4.31
C TRP A 25 9.37 3.81 5.56
N GLN A 26 10.22 3.35 6.46
CA GLN A 26 10.44 4.09 7.69
C GLN A 26 11.11 5.43 7.40
N ALA A 27 11.97 5.47 6.40
CA ALA A 27 12.65 6.72 6.06
C ALA A 27 11.66 7.76 5.56
N VAL A 28 10.54 7.33 4.99
CA VAL A 28 9.54 8.28 4.50
C VAL A 28 8.35 8.40 5.47
N GLY A 29 8.47 7.85 6.66
CA GLY A 29 7.47 8.06 7.70
C GLY A 29 6.38 7.02 7.77
N PHE A 30 6.57 5.85 7.18
CA PHE A 30 5.56 4.80 7.17
C PHE A 30 6.07 3.50 7.74
N THR A 31 5.14 2.68 8.21
CA THR A 31 5.45 1.28 8.53
C THR A 31 4.39 0.41 7.86
N VAL A 32 4.84 -0.58 7.13
CA VAL A 32 3.93 -1.47 6.42
C VAL A 32 3.41 -2.49 7.42
N VAL A 33 2.12 -2.44 7.71
CA VAL A 33 1.53 -3.35 8.69
C VAL A 33 0.82 -4.51 8.03
N GLY A 34 0.64 -4.47 6.71
CA GLY A 34 0.03 -5.59 6.01
C GLY A 34 -0.05 -5.31 4.53
N ASP A 35 -0.47 -6.31 3.78
CA ASP A 35 -0.68 -6.16 2.35
C ASP A 35 -1.85 -7.04 1.95
N ALA A 36 -2.44 -6.74 0.81
CA ALA A 36 -3.62 -7.45 0.36
C ALA A 36 -3.57 -7.62 -1.15
N GLU A 37 -4.25 -8.63 -1.64
CA GLU A 37 -4.24 -8.94 -3.06
C GLU A 37 -5.47 -8.42 -3.79
N ASN A 38 -6.50 -8.05 -3.05
CA ASN A 38 -7.72 -7.51 -3.67
C ASN A 38 -8.48 -6.71 -2.64
N GLY A 39 -9.61 -6.15 -3.07
CA GLY A 39 -10.39 -5.28 -2.21
C GLY A 39 -10.98 -5.97 -1.00
N GLU A 40 -11.43 -7.21 -1.18
CA GLU A 40 -12.02 -7.93 -0.05
C GLU A 40 -10.98 -8.22 1.02
N ASP A 41 -9.79 -8.67 0.59
CA ASP A 41 -8.71 -8.92 1.53
C ASP A 41 -8.29 -7.62 2.20
N ALA A 42 -8.27 -6.54 1.43
CA ALA A 42 -7.91 -5.24 1.98
C ALA A 42 -8.89 -4.81 3.05
N LEU A 43 -10.20 -4.98 2.81
CA LEU A 43 -11.19 -4.58 3.79
C LEU A 43 -11.02 -5.34 5.10
N GLU A 44 -10.74 -6.63 5.02
CA GLU A 44 -10.52 -7.40 6.23
C GLU A 44 -9.34 -6.86 7.02
N LYS A 45 -8.28 -6.51 6.31
CA LYS A 45 -7.09 -6.01 6.98
C LYS A 45 -7.28 -4.61 7.51
N ILE A 46 -8.04 -3.80 6.80
CA ILE A 46 -8.34 -2.46 7.28
C ILE A 46 -9.10 -2.54 8.59
N GLU A 47 -10.06 -3.43 8.68
CA GLU A 47 -10.82 -3.58 9.91
C GLU A 47 -9.98 -4.13 11.04
N ALA A 48 -9.09 -5.06 10.71
CA ALA A 48 -8.28 -5.71 11.74
C ALA A 48 -7.13 -4.85 12.21
N LEU A 49 -6.51 -4.12 11.29
CA LEU A 49 -5.26 -3.42 11.57
C LEU A 49 -5.43 -1.91 11.70
N GLU A 50 -6.52 -1.38 11.22
CA GLU A 50 -6.82 0.06 11.30
C GLU A 50 -5.66 0.92 10.83
N PRO A 51 -5.26 0.77 9.56
CA PRO A 51 -4.13 1.56 9.06
C PRO A 51 -4.50 3.02 8.88
N ASP A 52 -3.49 3.84 8.83
CA ASP A 52 -3.69 5.26 8.55
C ASP A 52 -3.82 5.51 7.06
N VAL A 53 -3.18 4.68 6.23
CA VAL A 53 -3.13 4.88 4.79
C VAL A 53 -3.29 3.54 4.09
N VAL A 54 -3.99 3.54 2.97
CA VAL A 54 -4.10 2.37 2.11
C VAL A 54 -3.63 2.77 0.72
N LEU A 55 -2.63 2.08 0.21
CA LEU A 55 -2.08 2.34 -1.11
C LEU A 55 -2.52 1.23 -2.05
N THR A 56 -3.27 1.56 -3.09
CA THR A 56 -3.75 0.56 -4.03
C THR A 56 -3.23 0.85 -5.42
N ASP A 57 -3.29 -0.15 -6.29
CA ASP A 57 -2.90 -0.03 -7.70
C ASP A 57 -1.48 0.47 -7.85
N ILE A 58 -0.61 -0.03 -6.98
CA ILE A 58 0.75 0.48 -6.92
C ILE A 58 1.56 0.15 -8.15
N ARG A 59 1.07 -0.78 -8.97
CA ARG A 59 1.81 -1.16 -10.16
C ARG A 59 1.40 -0.37 -11.39
N MET A 60 0.61 0.66 -11.25
CA MET A 60 0.18 1.43 -12.40
C MET A 60 1.33 2.25 -12.93
N PRO A 61 1.99 1.78 -13.95
CA PRO A 61 3.24 2.42 -14.34
C PRO A 61 3.05 3.67 -15.17
N TYR A 62 1.91 3.81 -15.81
CA TYR A 62 1.81 4.96 -16.67
C TYR A 62 0.82 5.87 -16.08
N MET A 63 1.08 6.93 -16.07
CA MET A 63 0.38 8.01 -15.69
C MET A 63 -0.90 7.86 -15.02
N ASP A 64 -1.56 6.82 -15.20
CA ASP A 64 -2.85 6.74 -14.57
C ASP A 64 -2.76 6.92 -13.08
N GLY A 65 -1.64 6.54 -12.50
CA GLY A 65 -1.43 6.79 -11.10
C GLY A 65 -1.48 8.25 -10.77
N LEU A 66 -0.89 9.06 -11.61
CA LEU A 66 -0.92 10.50 -11.40
C LEU A 66 -2.31 11.06 -11.59
N THR A 67 -2.99 10.55 -12.59
CA THR A 67 -4.35 10.99 -12.85
C THR A 67 -5.24 10.70 -11.66
N LEU A 68 -5.08 9.54 -11.07
CA LEU A 68 -5.87 9.18 -9.90
C LEU A 68 -5.55 10.09 -8.73
N ALA A 69 -4.31 10.42 -8.57
CA ALA A 69 -3.92 11.27 -7.46
C ALA A 69 -4.52 12.66 -7.57
N GLU A 70 -4.83 13.09 -8.77
CA GLU A 70 -5.44 14.39 -8.95
C GLU A 70 -6.90 14.41 -8.65
N LYS A 71 -7.49 13.28 -8.53
CA LYS A 71 -8.90 13.20 -8.25
C LYS A 71 -9.14 13.09 -6.78
#